data_d81a0163c38f6846c914751bbd789760
#
_entry.id   d81a0163c38f6846c914751bbd789760
#
_cell.length_a   1.000
_cell.length_b   1.000
_cell.length_c   1.000
_cell.angle_alpha   90.00
_cell.angle_beta   90.00
_cell.angle_gamma   90.00
#
_symmetry.space_group_name_H-M   'P 1'
#
loop_
_entity.id
_entity.type
_entity.pdbx_description
1 polymer ?
#
loop_
_entity_poly.entity_id
_entity_poly.type
_entity_poly.pdbx_seq_one_letter_code
_entity_poly.pdbx_strand_id
1 'polypeptide(L)'
;MTKKSTKSPKNIRVGVLGSGSFATAIVKMLVENCKTVHWCVRNEFVKGAIEQRGHNPTYLTTVSFNLKKLQITTDINELVSNCDVIILAVPSIYLAEAMEKLTCDYQDKLFCSAIKGIVPKHNDIVAHYLVAVFIIK
;
A
#
# COMPACT_ATOMS: atom_id res chain seq x y z
N MET A 1 13.57 -38.59 4.15
CA MET A 1 14.11 -37.24 4.45
C MET A 1 13.71 -36.32 3.31
N THR A 2 12.72 -35.48 3.55
CA THR A 2 12.36 -34.39 2.64
C THR A 2 13.40 -33.30 2.79
N LYS A 3 14.22 -33.09 1.76
CA LYS A 3 15.05 -31.89 1.67
C LYS A 3 14.11 -30.71 1.62
N LYS A 4 14.01 -29.93 2.72
CA LYS A 4 13.46 -28.59 2.66
C LYS A 4 14.32 -27.81 1.66
N SER A 5 13.75 -27.52 0.50
CA SER A 5 14.31 -26.56 -0.42
C SER A 5 14.39 -25.21 0.32
N THR A 6 15.58 -24.86 0.77
CA THR A 6 15.87 -23.50 1.23
C THR A 6 15.88 -22.60 0.00
N LYS A 7 14.69 -22.23 -0.48
CA LYS A 7 14.59 -21.07 -1.37
C LYS A 7 15.15 -19.90 -0.57
N SER A 8 16.22 -19.29 -1.09
CA SER A 8 16.69 -18.00 -0.61
C SER A 8 15.48 -17.07 -0.43
N PRO A 9 15.41 -16.31 0.66
CA PRO A 9 14.26 -15.44 0.89
C PRO A 9 14.09 -14.54 -0.34
N LYS A 10 12.99 -14.72 -1.06
CA LYS A 10 12.61 -13.83 -2.15
C LYS A 10 12.57 -12.43 -1.57
N ASN A 11 13.23 -11.50 -2.22
CA ASN A 11 13.13 -10.09 -1.87
C ASN A 11 11.66 -9.68 -2.00
N ILE A 12 10.94 -9.62 -0.88
CA ILE A 12 9.50 -9.29 -0.86
C ILE A 12 9.35 -7.81 -1.20
N ARG A 13 8.57 -7.54 -2.24
CA ARG A 13 8.25 -6.18 -2.65
C ARG A 13 7.00 -5.73 -1.91
N VAL A 14 7.13 -4.67 -1.13
CA VAL A 14 6.04 -4.14 -0.32
C VAL A 14 5.54 -2.81 -0.87
N GLY A 15 4.23 -2.65 -0.86
CA GLY A 15 3.55 -1.42 -1.25
C GLY A 15 2.56 -0.94 -0.21
N VAL A 16 2.32 0.36 -0.16
CA VAL A 16 1.35 1.02 0.71
C VAL A 16 0.35 1.79 -0.14
N LEU A 17 -0.92 1.54 0.06
CA LEU A 17 -2.02 2.31 -0.52
C LEU A 17 -2.54 3.30 0.51
N GLY A 18 -2.42 4.57 0.23
CA GLY A 18 -2.88 5.66 1.09
C GLY A 18 -1.81 6.69 1.37
N SER A 19 -2.20 7.92 1.65
CA SER A 19 -1.30 9.04 1.88
C SER A 19 -1.69 9.92 3.09
N GLY A 20 -2.50 9.38 3.99
CA GLY A 20 -2.81 10.00 5.27
C GLY A 20 -1.68 9.86 6.30
N SER A 21 -1.93 10.26 7.53
CA SER A 21 -0.92 10.23 8.61
C SER A 21 -0.44 8.81 8.91
N PHE A 22 -1.37 7.85 9.00
CA PHE A 22 -0.99 6.46 9.30
C PHE A 22 -0.23 5.80 8.15
N ALA A 23 -0.69 5.99 6.91
CA ALA A 23 0.04 5.51 5.73
C ALA A 23 1.46 6.10 5.66
N THR A 24 1.60 7.39 5.89
CA THR A 24 2.90 8.08 5.92
C THR A 24 3.84 7.51 6.99
N ALA A 25 3.33 7.23 8.19
CA ALA A 25 4.09 6.61 9.26
C ALA A 25 4.55 5.18 8.89
N ILE A 26 3.67 4.39 8.29
CA ILE A 26 4.00 3.03 7.82
C ILE A 26 5.11 3.09 6.77
N VAL A 27 4.98 3.97 5.78
CA VAL A 27 6.02 4.14 4.74
C VAL A 27 7.35 4.52 5.36
N LYS A 28 7.37 5.42 6.35
CA LYS A 28 8.60 5.79 7.05
C LYS A 28 9.27 4.58 7.71
N MET A 29 8.52 3.77 8.42
CA MET A 29 9.05 2.55 9.04
C MET A 29 9.59 1.55 8.01
N LEU A 30 8.89 1.39 6.88
CA LEU A 30 9.31 0.48 5.82
C LEU A 30 10.58 0.96 5.13
N VAL A 31 10.71 2.25 4.86
CA VAL A 31 11.91 2.83 4.22
C VAL A 31 13.16 2.62 5.08
N GLU A 32 13.04 2.62 6.40
CA GLU A 32 14.16 2.33 7.30
C GLU A 32 14.62 0.86 7.22
N ASN A 33 13.74 -0.06 6.85
CA ASN A 33 13.99 -1.50 6.93
C ASN A 33 14.04 -2.21 5.57
N CYS A 34 13.53 -1.60 4.51
CA CYS A 34 13.45 -2.19 3.18
C CYS A 34 14.39 -1.49 2.19
N LYS A 35 14.79 -2.20 1.14
CA LYS A 35 15.60 -1.61 0.06
C LYS A 35 14.78 -0.67 -0.81
N THR A 36 13.54 -1.02 -1.08
CA THR A 36 12.60 -0.24 -1.89
C THR A 36 11.21 -0.40 -1.32
N VAL A 37 10.45 0.70 -1.28
CA VAL A 37 9.05 0.74 -0.88
C VAL A 37 8.23 1.39 -1.99
N HIS A 38 7.16 0.73 -2.41
CA HIS A 38 6.19 1.28 -3.35
C HIS A 38 5.08 2.00 -2.58
N TRP A 39 4.74 3.19 -3.01
CA TRP A 39 3.76 4.03 -2.32
C TRP A 39 2.76 4.61 -3.31
N CYS A 40 1.50 4.20 -3.19
CA CYS A 40 0.41 4.79 -3.95
C CYS A 40 -0.24 5.91 -3.14
N VAL A 41 -0.06 7.13 -3.62
CA VAL A 41 -0.59 8.34 -2.99
C VAL A 41 -1.85 8.83 -3.70
N ARG A 42 -2.57 9.72 -3.05
CA ARG A 42 -3.92 10.14 -3.44
C ARG A 42 -3.99 10.80 -4.82
N ASN A 43 -3.04 11.66 -5.14
CA ASN A 43 -3.05 12.45 -6.38
C ASN A 43 -1.65 12.95 -6.76
N GLU A 44 -1.55 13.52 -7.95
CA GLU A 44 -0.30 14.03 -8.50
C GLU A 44 0.29 15.20 -7.68
N PHE A 45 -0.54 15.99 -7.00
CA PHE A 45 -0.05 17.06 -6.12
C PHE A 45 0.76 16.48 -4.94
N VAL A 46 0.23 15.47 -4.27
CA VAL A 46 0.92 14.80 -3.15
C VAL A 46 2.19 14.11 -3.65
N LYS A 47 2.10 13.40 -4.77
CA LYS A 47 3.26 12.73 -5.39
C LYS A 47 4.38 13.74 -5.70
N GLY A 48 4.07 14.79 -6.42
CA GLY A 48 5.03 15.82 -6.79
C GLY A 48 5.66 16.52 -5.59
N ALA A 49 4.88 16.80 -4.56
CA ALA A 49 5.36 17.43 -3.34
C ALA A 49 6.36 16.52 -2.59
N ILE A 50 6.08 15.22 -2.50
CA ILE A 50 7.00 14.25 -1.87
C ILE A 50 8.29 14.14 -2.69
N GLU A 51 8.18 14.00 -4.00
CA GLU A 51 9.35 13.89 -4.90
C GLU A 51 10.25 15.13 -4.88
N GLN A 52 9.66 16.31 -4.73
CA GLN A 52 10.42 17.57 -4.71
C GLN A 52 10.98 17.91 -3.34
N ARG A 53 10.24 17.66 -2.27
CA ARG A 53 10.55 18.12 -0.91
C ARG A 53 11.05 17.02 0.02
N GLY A 54 10.81 15.76 -0.32
CA GLY A 54 11.17 14.62 0.50
C GLY A 54 10.27 14.39 1.71
N HIS A 55 9.10 15.02 1.77
CA HIS A 55 8.12 14.83 2.84
C HIS A 55 6.68 15.00 2.34
N ASN A 56 5.72 14.41 3.07
CA ASN A 56 4.30 14.58 2.77
C ASN A 56 3.89 16.05 3.03
N PRO A 57 3.17 16.69 2.09
CA PRO A 57 2.83 18.11 2.24
C PRO A 57 1.76 18.39 3.30
N THR A 58 0.98 17.40 3.71
CA THR A 58 -0.18 17.55 4.59
C THR A 58 -0.04 16.83 5.91
N TYR A 59 0.48 15.61 5.90
CA TYR A 59 0.54 14.73 7.06
C TYR A 59 1.98 14.42 7.44
N LEU A 60 2.30 14.53 8.74
CA LEU A 60 3.64 14.28 9.27
C LEU A 60 4.72 15.03 8.46
N THR A 61 4.50 16.30 8.24
CA THR A 61 5.29 17.15 7.35
C THR A 61 6.75 17.30 7.75
N THR A 62 7.08 16.99 8.99
CA THR A 62 8.48 16.99 9.51
C THR A 62 9.23 15.69 9.26
N VAL A 63 8.52 14.64 8.81
CA VAL A 63 9.12 13.33 8.50
C VAL A 63 9.69 13.36 7.09
N SER A 64 10.99 13.22 6.97
CA SER A 64 11.67 13.14 5.68
C SER A 64 11.91 11.70 5.24
N PHE A 65 11.92 11.49 3.93
CA PHE A 65 12.14 10.19 3.30
C PHE A 65 13.41 10.17 2.47
N ASN A 66 14.07 9.02 2.44
CA ASN A 66 15.09 8.73 1.45
C ASN A 66 14.40 8.41 0.11
N LEU A 67 14.33 9.39 -0.78
CA LEU A 67 13.64 9.27 -2.06
C LEU A 67 14.22 8.19 -2.97
N LYS A 68 15.48 7.82 -2.80
CA LYS A 68 16.10 6.71 -3.56
C LYS A 68 15.47 5.35 -3.26
N LYS A 69 14.82 5.22 -2.12
CA LYS A 69 14.12 3.99 -1.70
C LYS A 69 12.63 3.99 -2.02
N LEU A 70 12.09 5.09 -2.53
CA LEU A 70 10.66 5.23 -2.81
C LEU A 70 10.35 5.13 -4.31
N GLN A 71 9.33 4.35 -4.62
CA GLN A 71 8.66 4.31 -5.91
C GLN A 71 7.23 4.81 -5.70
N ILE A 72 6.96 6.04 -6.08
CA ILE A 72 5.69 6.72 -5.82
C ILE A 72 4.81 6.67 -7.07
N THR A 73 3.57 6.28 -6.91
CA THR A 73 2.57 6.26 -7.98
C THR A 73 1.23 6.82 -7.48
N THR A 74 0.36 7.16 -8.40
CA THR A 74 -1.05 7.48 -8.12
C THR A 74 -1.99 6.41 -8.67
N ASP A 75 -1.45 5.36 -9.29
CA ASP A 75 -2.18 4.26 -9.92
C ASP A 75 -2.11 2.99 -9.06
N ILE A 76 -3.26 2.53 -8.57
CA ILE A 76 -3.36 1.29 -7.79
C ILE A 76 -2.90 0.06 -8.58
N ASN A 77 -3.12 0.03 -9.89
CA ASN A 77 -2.69 -1.08 -10.73
C ASN A 77 -1.17 -1.17 -10.83
N GLU A 78 -0.51 -0.04 -10.94
CA GLU A 78 0.95 0.01 -10.89
C GLU A 78 1.49 -0.46 -9.54
N LEU A 79 0.87 -0.01 -8.43
CA LEU A 79 1.24 -0.46 -7.09
C LEU A 79 1.12 -1.98 -6.96
N VAL A 80 -0.06 -2.52 -7.26
CA VAL A 80 -0.36 -3.95 -7.08
C VAL A 80 0.50 -4.82 -7.99
N SER A 81 0.68 -4.43 -9.25
CA SER A 81 1.51 -5.18 -10.20
C SER A 81 2.97 -5.31 -9.77
N ASN A 82 3.49 -4.30 -9.09
CA ASN A 82 4.90 -4.24 -8.69
C ASN A 82 5.18 -4.81 -7.29
N CYS A 83 4.14 -5.17 -6.53
CA CYS A 83 4.30 -5.60 -5.14
C CYS A 83 3.81 -7.03 -4.92
N ASP A 84 4.37 -7.68 -3.91
CA ASP A 84 3.93 -8.99 -3.41
C ASP A 84 3.00 -8.83 -2.21
N VAL A 85 3.24 -7.81 -1.40
CA VAL A 85 2.44 -7.45 -0.22
C VAL A 85 1.97 -6.00 -0.35
N ILE A 86 0.67 -5.79 -0.23
CA ILE A 86 0.06 -4.46 -0.30
C ILE A 86 -0.61 -4.15 1.06
N ILE A 87 -0.17 -3.07 1.69
CA ILE A 87 -0.73 -2.58 2.94
C ILE A 87 -1.80 -1.53 2.60
N LEU A 88 -3.03 -1.81 2.99
CA LEU A 88 -4.16 -0.91 2.80
C LEU A 88 -4.24 0.05 3.98
N ALA A 89 -3.99 1.32 3.75
CA ALA A 89 -3.94 2.37 4.76
C ALA A 89 -4.69 3.65 4.33
N VAL A 90 -5.82 3.45 3.66
CA VAL A 90 -6.78 4.52 3.35
C VAL A 90 -7.90 4.54 4.39
N PRO A 91 -8.59 5.67 4.61
CA PRO A 91 -9.81 5.66 5.40
C PRO A 91 -10.84 4.68 4.83
N SER A 92 -11.56 3.96 5.70
CA SER A 92 -12.52 2.91 5.27
C SER A 92 -13.57 3.40 4.28
N ILE A 93 -13.98 4.67 4.39
CA ILE A 93 -14.96 5.29 3.48
C ILE A 93 -14.45 5.42 2.04
N TYR A 94 -13.13 5.42 1.83
CA TYR A 94 -12.52 5.56 0.48
C TYR A 94 -12.00 4.23 -0.08
N LEU A 95 -12.01 3.16 0.70
CA LEU A 95 -11.46 1.87 0.28
C LEU A 95 -12.18 1.30 -0.94
N ALA A 96 -13.51 1.30 -0.94
CA ALA A 96 -14.30 0.75 -2.04
C ALA A 96 -13.99 1.48 -3.35
N GLU A 97 -13.95 2.81 -3.32
CA GLU A 97 -13.60 3.62 -4.51
C GLU A 97 -12.19 3.31 -5.03
N ALA A 98 -11.23 3.17 -4.13
CA ALA A 98 -9.86 2.84 -4.52
C ALA A 98 -9.77 1.44 -5.14
N MET A 99 -10.43 0.45 -4.53
CA MET A 99 -10.40 -0.93 -5.00
C MET A 99 -11.16 -1.15 -6.31
N GLU A 100 -12.21 -0.37 -6.59
CA GLU A 100 -12.95 -0.42 -7.85
C GLU A 100 -12.08 -0.07 -9.07
N LYS A 101 -11.01 0.67 -8.87
CA LYS A 101 -10.02 1.01 -9.92
C LYS A 101 -9.04 -0.13 -10.21
N LEU A 102 -9.02 -1.17 -9.38
CA LEU A 102 -8.11 -2.30 -9.53
C LEU A 102 -8.57 -3.21 -10.65
N THR A 103 -7.80 -3.29 -11.72
CA THR A 103 -8.09 -4.09 -12.92
C THR A 103 -7.00 -5.09 -13.27
N CYS A 104 -5.80 -4.96 -12.66
CA CYS A 104 -4.72 -5.91 -12.87
C CYS A 104 -4.95 -7.21 -12.08
N ASP A 105 -4.17 -8.24 -12.39
CA ASP A 105 -4.19 -9.49 -11.65
C ASP A 105 -3.63 -9.30 -10.23
N TYR A 106 -4.40 -9.73 -9.23
CA TYR A 106 -4.05 -9.62 -7.81
C TYR A 106 -4.14 -10.95 -7.04
N GLN A 107 -4.36 -12.07 -7.75
CA GLN A 107 -4.59 -13.38 -7.11
C GLN A 107 -3.39 -13.88 -6.31
N ASP A 108 -2.19 -13.54 -6.74
CA ASP A 108 -0.94 -13.93 -6.08
C ASP A 108 -0.49 -12.93 -5.00
N LYS A 109 -1.27 -11.90 -4.75
CA LYS A 109 -0.89 -10.81 -3.85
C LYS A 109 -1.44 -11.03 -2.45
N LEU A 110 -0.69 -10.60 -1.45
CA LEU A 110 -1.13 -10.54 -0.07
C LEU A 110 -1.58 -9.11 0.27
N PHE A 111 -2.81 -8.96 0.70
CA PHE A 111 -3.35 -7.69 1.17
C PHE A 111 -3.41 -7.68 2.69
N CYS A 112 -2.77 -6.67 3.29
CA CYS A 112 -2.77 -6.44 4.73
C CYS A 112 -3.58 -5.19 5.03
N SER A 113 -4.65 -5.30 5.80
CA SER A 113 -5.43 -4.14 6.21
C SER A 113 -4.83 -3.47 7.44
N ALA A 114 -4.57 -2.18 7.31
CA ALA A 114 -4.27 -1.27 8.42
C ALA A 114 -5.42 -0.28 8.65
N ILE A 115 -6.64 -0.66 8.25
CA ILE A 115 -7.84 0.19 8.26
C ILE A 115 -8.70 -0.19 9.47
N LYS A 116 -9.12 0.83 10.21
CA LYS A 116 -10.11 0.68 11.30
C LYS A 116 -11.52 0.95 10.78
N GLY A 117 -12.49 0.26 11.36
CA GLY A 117 -13.90 0.47 11.08
C GLY A 117 -14.44 -0.44 9.99
N ILE A 118 -15.59 -0.05 9.46
CA ILE A 118 -16.35 -0.80 8.45
C ILE A 118 -16.28 -0.10 7.09
N VAL A 119 -16.53 -0.84 6.02
CA VAL A 119 -16.74 -0.30 4.67
C VAL A 119 -18.22 0.11 4.57
N PRO A 120 -18.56 1.41 4.59
CA PRO A 120 -19.94 1.85 4.78
C PRO A 120 -20.91 1.35 3.70
N LYS A 121 -20.47 1.34 2.45
CA LYS A 121 -21.27 0.90 1.30
C LYS A 121 -21.66 -0.59 1.40
N HIS A 122 -20.84 -1.40 2.04
CA HIS A 122 -21.02 -2.85 2.17
C HIS A 122 -21.41 -3.26 3.59
N ASN A 123 -21.41 -2.33 4.53
CA ASN A 123 -21.73 -2.53 5.93
C ASN A 123 -20.98 -3.71 6.57
N ASP A 124 -19.71 -3.86 6.20
CA ASP A 124 -18.88 -5.00 6.60
C ASP A 124 -17.46 -4.54 6.97
N ILE A 125 -16.76 -5.37 7.72
CA ILE A 125 -15.35 -5.15 8.02
C ILE A 125 -14.49 -5.34 6.75
N VAL A 126 -13.34 -4.68 6.72
CA VAL A 126 -12.47 -4.66 5.54
C VAL A 126 -12.09 -6.06 5.06
N ALA A 127 -11.73 -6.97 5.94
CA ALA A 127 -11.34 -8.32 5.56
C ALA A 127 -12.48 -9.08 4.86
N HIS A 128 -13.69 -9.01 5.39
CA HIS A 128 -14.87 -9.65 4.77
C HIS A 128 -15.23 -9.01 3.44
N TYR A 129 -15.16 -7.69 3.36
CA TYR A 129 -15.39 -6.96 2.11
C TYR A 129 -14.42 -7.42 1.01
N LEU A 130 -13.13 -7.53 1.31
CA LEU A 130 -12.13 -7.94 0.33
C LEU A 130 -12.35 -9.39 -0.15
N VAL A 131 -12.68 -10.28 0.77
CA VAL A 131 -12.97 -11.69 0.42
C VAL A 131 -14.24 -11.79 -0.42
N ALA A 132 -15.31 -11.08 -0.05
CA ALA A 132 -16.60 -11.19 -0.71
C ALA A 132 -16.63 -10.53 -2.10
N VAL A 133 -16.02 -9.34 -2.26
CA VAL A 133 -16.11 -8.52 -3.47
C VAL A 133 -14.97 -8.80 -4.44
N PHE A 134 -13.76 -9.00 -3.93
CA PHE A 134 -12.55 -9.17 -4.76
C PHE A 134 -12.00 -10.60 -4.75
N ILE A 135 -12.61 -11.52 -4.01
CA ILE A 135 -12.16 -12.93 -3.91
C ILE A 135 -10.66 -13.00 -3.54
N ILE A 136 -10.25 -12.10 -2.66
CA ILE A 136 -8.88 -12.08 -2.12
C ILE A 136 -8.78 -13.16 -1.04
N LYS A 137 -7.74 -13.97 -1.13
CA LYS A 137 -7.48 -15.05 -0.17
C LYS A 137 -6.71 -14.56 1.05
#